data_b60c6154b5e005d84a568e55498c16db
#
_entry.id   b60c6154b5e005d84a568e55498c16db
#
_cell.length_a   1.000
_cell.length_b   1.000
_cell.length_c   1.000
_cell.angle_alpha   90.00
_cell.angle_beta   90.00
_cell.angle_gamma   90.00
#
_symmetry.space_group_name_H-M   'P 1'
#
loop_
_entity.id
_entity.type
_entity.pdbx_description
1 polymer ?
#
loop_
_entity_poly.entity_id
_entity_poly.type
_entity_poly.pdbx_seq_one_letter_code
_entity_poly.pdbx_strand_id
1 'polypeptide(L)'
;MLQIYLILFLNILISTTLGYDLSSVLDNYIIGTPKVVCEETEVAMDIVTAKPFIGNIFVKGRAKDTSCRQSFGDSPNLKNGTSAYTLSLGKCGMQRLRSASPRGINFAVTLVVSFHPAGFITKNDKAFHLSCFYTEPEEIVTSSFEVSHLLPQELSDQMSLPSCRYSVHSTGWDGPLLSWANVGDTVFHVWECRGPEMGMLKLFLYRT
;
A
#
# COMPACT_ATOMS: atom_id res chain seq x y z
N MET A 1 55.28 -18.93 -27.88
CA MET A 1 54.03 -18.90 -28.63
C MET A 1 52.83 -19.23 -27.74
N LEU A 2 52.87 -20.25 -26.91
CA LEU A 2 51.75 -20.65 -26.03
C LEU A 2 51.34 -19.54 -25.03
N GLN A 3 52.30 -18.84 -24.48
CA GLN A 3 52.03 -17.75 -23.48
C GLN A 3 51.34 -16.54 -24.12
N ILE A 4 51.59 -16.23 -25.37
CA ILE A 4 50.94 -15.12 -26.09
C ILE A 4 49.46 -15.45 -26.35
N TYR A 5 49.17 -16.71 -26.70
CA TYR A 5 47.81 -17.21 -26.93
C TYR A 5 47.00 -17.18 -25.60
N LEU A 6 47.63 -17.52 -24.48
CA LEU A 6 46.97 -17.51 -23.17
C LEU A 6 46.59 -16.07 -22.74
N ILE A 7 47.47 -15.10 -23.00
CA ILE A 7 47.20 -13.68 -22.69
C ILE A 7 46.14 -13.11 -23.60
N LEU A 8 46.11 -13.46 -24.87
CA LEU A 8 45.07 -13.05 -25.82
C LEU A 8 43.72 -13.67 -25.44
N PHE A 9 43.68 -14.94 -25.03
CA PHE A 9 42.47 -15.61 -24.59
C PHE A 9 41.93 -14.98 -23.26
N LEU A 10 42.82 -14.63 -22.33
CA LEU A 10 42.45 -13.99 -21.08
C LEU A 10 41.90 -12.57 -21.31
N ASN A 11 42.45 -11.82 -22.27
CA ASN A 11 41.94 -10.50 -22.66
C ASN A 11 40.58 -10.57 -23.36
N ILE A 12 40.34 -11.61 -24.17
CA ILE A 12 39.04 -11.83 -24.80
C ILE A 12 37.98 -12.22 -23.73
N LEU A 13 38.33 -13.04 -22.75
CA LEU A 13 37.45 -13.42 -21.64
C LEU A 13 37.12 -12.22 -20.68
N ILE A 14 38.04 -11.29 -20.53
CA ILE A 14 37.81 -10.08 -19.72
C ILE A 14 36.92 -9.07 -20.45
N SER A 15 36.92 -9.08 -21.78
CA SER A 15 36.08 -8.18 -22.60
C SER A 15 34.61 -8.58 -22.68
N THR A 16 34.26 -9.78 -22.25
CA THR A 16 32.86 -10.26 -22.18
C THR A 16 32.19 -10.05 -20.83
N THR A 17 32.80 -9.29 -19.92
CA THR A 17 32.07 -8.82 -18.74
C THR A 17 30.97 -7.91 -19.23
N LEU A 18 29.74 -8.38 -19.11
CA LEU A 18 28.47 -7.69 -19.35
C LEU A 18 28.50 -6.28 -18.74
N GLY A 19 29.01 -5.34 -19.51
CA GLY A 19 28.83 -3.93 -19.23
C GLY A 19 27.35 -3.64 -19.47
N TYR A 20 26.55 -3.58 -18.42
CA TYR A 20 25.26 -2.93 -18.51
C TYR A 20 25.52 -1.53 -19.04
N ASP A 21 24.99 -1.22 -20.19
CA ASP A 21 25.08 0.11 -20.77
C ASP A 21 24.30 1.08 -19.86
N LEU A 22 25.01 1.70 -18.93
CA LEU A 22 24.45 2.64 -17.94
C LEU A 22 23.73 3.80 -18.64
N SER A 23 24.11 4.12 -19.87
CA SER A 23 23.43 5.15 -20.66
C SER A 23 22.01 4.74 -21.03
N SER A 24 21.76 3.44 -21.23
CA SER A 24 20.42 2.91 -21.53
C SER A 24 19.47 3.04 -20.33
N VAL A 25 19.98 3.00 -19.11
CA VAL A 25 19.22 3.10 -17.86
C VAL A 25 18.83 4.56 -17.58
N LEU A 26 19.75 5.49 -17.81
CA LEU A 26 19.55 6.92 -17.52
C LEU A 26 18.55 7.58 -18.49
N ASP A 27 18.42 7.05 -19.72
CA ASP A 27 17.52 7.59 -20.76
C ASP A 27 16.21 6.80 -20.90
N ASN A 28 15.87 5.95 -19.95
CA ASN A 28 14.60 5.23 -19.98
C ASN A 28 13.50 6.04 -19.29
N TYR A 29 12.25 5.90 -19.75
CA TYR A 29 11.07 6.58 -19.22
C TYR A 29 9.80 5.77 -19.46
N ILE A 30 8.73 6.12 -18.76
CA ILE A 30 7.41 5.49 -18.90
C ILE A 30 6.70 6.10 -20.10
N ILE A 31 6.17 5.24 -20.97
CA ILE A 31 5.34 5.62 -22.11
C ILE A 31 3.86 5.59 -21.69
N GLY A 32 3.17 6.70 -21.85
CA GLY A 32 1.76 6.82 -21.51
C GLY A 32 1.50 6.84 -20.00
N THR A 33 0.30 6.41 -19.62
CA THR A 33 -0.13 6.29 -18.22
C THR A 33 -0.09 4.83 -17.78
N PRO A 34 0.45 4.51 -16.59
CA PRO A 34 0.38 3.17 -16.03
C PRO A 34 -1.07 2.69 -15.92
N LYS A 35 -1.28 1.41 -16.22
CA LYS A 35 -2.56 0.76 -16.03
C LYS A 35 -2.63 0.18 -14.63
N VAL A 36 -3.70 0.49 -13.89
CA VAL A 36 -3.99 -0.11 -12.59
C VAL A 36 -5.06 -1.17 -12.77
N VAL A 37 -4.83 -2.34 -12.19
CA VAL A 37 -5.78 -3.46 -12.17
C VAL A 37 -6.08 -3.78 -10.70
N CYS A 38 -7.37 -3.70 -10.33
CA CYS A 38 -7.86 -4.00 -8.99
C CYS A 38 -8.48 -5.40 -9.01
N GLU A 39 -7.83 -6.38 -8.39
CA GLU A 39 -8.31 -7.75 -8.26
C GLU A 39 -8.86 -8.00 -6.85
N GLU A 40 -9.53 -9.12 -6.62
CA GLU A 40 -10.15 -9.42 -5.32
C GLU A 40 -9.16 -9.49 -4.16
N THR A 41 -7.95 -9.95 -4.42
CA THR A 41 -6.93 -10.19 -3.38
C THR A 41 -5.67 -9.33 -3.54
N GLU A 42 -5.52 -8.66 -4.69
CA GLU A 42 -4.32 -7.92 -5.01
C GLU A 42 -4.60 -6.70 -5.89
N VAL A 43 -3.64 -5.79 -5.90
CA VAL A 43 -3.61 -4.62 -6.79
C VAL A 43 -2.40 -4.77 -7.68
N ALA A 44 -2.59 -4.64 -8.99
CA ALA A 44 -1.50 -4.66 -9.95
C ALA A 44 -1.34 -3.30 -10.64
N MET A 45 -0.10 -2.99 -11.01
CA MET A 45 0.24 -1.83 -11.84
C MET A 45 1.11 -2.28 -13.00
N ASP A 46 0.63 -2.04 -14.22
CA ASP A 46 1.36 -2.30 -15.45
C ASP A 46 1.97 -1.00 -15.97
N ILE A 47 3.25 -1.01 -16.26
CA ILE A 47 3.97 0.09 -16.89
C ILE A 47 4.53 -0.34 -18.24
N VAL A 48 4.56 0.59 -19.17
CA VAL A 48 5.25 0.43 -20.46
C VAL A 48 6.40 1.43 -20.49
N THR A 49 7.59 0.95 -20.81
CA THR A 49 8.80 1.78 -20.87
C THR A 49 9.41 1.82 -22.26
N ALA A 50 10.12 2.92 -22.56
CA ALA A 50 10.75 3.13 -23.88
C ALA A 50 11.84 2.11 -24.20
N LYS A 51 12.54 1.63 -23.17
CA LYS A 51 13.58 0.60 -23.23
C LYS A 51 13.25 -0.48 -22.21
N PRO A 52 13.86 -1.68 -22.29
CA PRO A 52 13.67 -2.71 -21.28
C PRO A 52 13.86 -2.17 -19.86
N PHE A 53 12.90 -2.44 -18.98
CA PHE A 53 12.94 -1.95 -17.61
C PHE A 53 13.77 -2.90 -16.74
N ILE A 54 14.88 -2.42 -16.23
CA ILE A 54 15.80 -3.15 -15.33
C ILE A 54 15.87 -2.53 -13.94
N GLY A 55 14.97 -1.62 -13.65
CA GLY A 55 14.87 -0.91 -12.38
C GLY A 55 14.12 -1.67 -11.30
N ASN A 56 13.58 -0.92 -10.36
CA ASN A 56 12.82 -1.45 -9.23
C ASN A 56 11.46 -0.74 -9.13
N ILE A 57 10.44 -1.49 -8.75
CA ILE A 57 9.15 -0.93 -8.32
C ILE A 57 8.96 -1.30 -6.86
N PHE A 58 8.66 -0.32 -6.02
CA PHE A 58 8.51 -0.55 -4.59
C PHE A 58 7.49 0.42 -3.96
N VAL A 59 6.95 0.01 -2.81
CA VAL A 59 6.06 0.87 -2.03
C VAL A 59 6.85 2.00 -1.38
N LYS A 60 6.35 3.24 -1.50
CA LYS A 60 6.97 4.43 -0.90
C LYS A 60 7.22 4.22 0.60
N GLY A 61 8.48 4.46 1.02
CA GLY A 61 8.91 4.23 2.39
C GLY A 61 9.27 2.78 2.74
N ARG A 62 9.12 1.81 1.81
CA ARG A 62 9.41 0.38 2.01
C ARG A 62 10.44 -0.17 1.02
N ALA A 63 11.31 0.66 0.47
CA ALA A 63 12.31 0.27 -0.52
C ALA A 63 13.28 -0.84 -0.05
N LYS A 64 13.51 -0.95 1.27
CA LYS A 64 14.39 -1.96 1.87
C LYS A 64 13.69 -3.31 2.12
N ASP A 65 12.38 -3.32 2.12
CA ASP A 65 11.58 -4.52 2.35
C ASP A 65 11.41 -5.27 1.03
N THR A 66 12.00 -6.46 0.95
CA THR A 66 11.97 -7.29 -0.26
C THR A 66 10.55 -7.77 -0.61
N SER A 67 9.66 -7.87 0.37
CA SER A 67 8.25 -8.22 0.14
C SER A 67 7.44 -7.07 -0.48
N CYS A 68 7.94 -5.83 -0.36
CA CYS A 68 7.30 -4.61 -0.86
C CYS A 68 8.04 -4.00 -2.05
N ARG A 69 9.05 -4.70 -2.57
CA ARG A 69 9.87 -4.30 -3.72
C ARG A 69 10.00 -5.44 -4.70
N GLN A 70 9.87 -5.14 -5.97
CA GLN A 70 10.17 -6.04 -7.08
C GLN A 70 11.31 -5.46 -7.91
N SER A 71 12.36 -6.26 -8.12
CA SER A 71 13.51 -5.92 -8.97
C SER A 71 13.34 -6.58 -10.34
N PHE A 72 13.65 -5.85 -11.40
CA PHE A 72 13.52 -6.31 -12.77
C PHE A 72 14.88 -6.53 -13.44
N GLY A 73 15.98 -6.21 -12.73
CA GLY A 73 17.34 -6.32 -13.27
C GLY A 73 17.78 -7.74 -13.62
N ASP A 74 17.24 -8.74 -12.96
CA ASP A 74 17.62 -10.14 -13.10
C ASP A 74 16.72 -10.94 -14.08
N SER A 75 15.73 -10.30 -14.68
CA SER A 75 14.76 -10.98 -15.54
C SER A 75 14.96 -10.61 -17.02
N PRO A 76 15.61 -11.46 -17.83
CA PRO A 76 15.82 -11.22 -19.25
C PRO A 76 14.54 -11.33 -20.09
N ASN A 77 13.39 -11.62 -19.49
CA ASN A 77 12.12 -11.90 -20.16
C ASN A 77 11.22 -10.68 -20.37
N LEU A 78 11.76 -9.46 -20.34
CA LEU A 78 11.00 -8.27 -20.73
C LEU A 78 10.85 -8.20 -22.26
N LYS A 79 10.12 -9.15 -22.81
CA LYS A 79 9.60 -9.04 -24.16
C LYS A 79 8.57 -7.93 -24.13
N ASN A 80 8.83 -6.84 -24.85
CA ASN A 80 7.92 -5.72 -25.14
C ASN A 80 7.86 -4.54 -24.15
N GLY A 81 8.83 -4.32 -23.28
CA GLY A 81 8.86 -3.09 -22.45
C GLY A 81 7.74 -2.97 -21.42
N THR A 82 6.92 -4.01 -21.21
CA THR A 82 5.84 -4.03 -20.23
C THR A 82 6.32 -4.71 -18.94
N SER A 83 6.18 -4.04 -17.82
CA SER A 83 6.51 -4.57 -16.49
C SER A 83 5.29 -4.47 -15.59
N ALA A 84 4.95 -5.58 -14.94
CA ALA A 84 3.85 -5.67 -14.00
C ALA A 84 4.37 -5.77 -12.56
N TYR A 85 3.79 -5.01 -11.66
CA TYR A 85 4.01 -5.10 -10.22
C TYR A 85 2.71 -5.45 -9.53
N THR A 86 2.70 -6.49 -8.70
CA THR A 86 1.53 -6.93 -7.96
C THR A 86 1.76 -6.81 -6.45
N LEU A 87 0.72 -6.43 -5.72
CA LEU A 87 0.75 -6.27 -4.27
C LEU A 87 -0.55 -6.78 -3.66
N SER A 88 -0.46 -7.73 -2.73
CA SER A 88 -1.62 -8.24 -2.00
C SER A 88 -2.25 -7.14 -1.14
N LEU A 89 -3.59 -7.13 -1.07
CA LEU A 89 -4.35 -6.15 -0.30
C LEU A 89 -3.96 -6.14 1.17
N GLY A 90 -3.81 -4.94 1.73
CA GLY A 90 -3.46 -4.73 3.14
C GLY A 90 -1.99 -4.98 3.50
N LYS A 91 -1.13 -5.34 2.54
CA LYS A 91 0.31 -5.49 2.76
C LYS A 91 1.06 -4.17 2.56
N CYS A 92 2.32 -4.16 3.00
CA CYS A 92 3.28 -3.06 2.77
C CYS A 92 2.82 -1.68 3.26
N GLY A 93 1.93 -1.62 4.24
CA GLY A 93 1.40 -0.35 4.75
C GLY A 93 0.36 0.29 3.83
N MET A 94 -0.31 -0.51 2.98
CA MET A 94 -1.44 -0.06 2.17
C MET A 94 -2.53 0.50 3.07
N GLN A 95 -3.01 1.70 2.76
CA GLN A 95 -4.09 2.36 3.50
C GLN A 95 -5.42 1.70 3.16
N ARG A 96 -6.25 1.50 4.18
CA ARG A 96 -7.59 0.96 4.06
C ARG A 96 -8.59 1.96 4.64
N LEU A 97 -9.40 2.55 3.78
CA LEU A 97 -10.38 3.57 4.14
C LEU A 97 -11.78 3.05 3.85
N ARG A 98 -12.65 3.07 4.85
CA ARG A 98 -14.08 2.76 4.65
C ARG A 98 -14.82 3.97 4.14
N SER A 99 -15.72 3.75 3.19
CA SER A 99 -16.67 4.73 2.68
C SER A 99 -18.09 4.32 3.04
N ALA A 100 -18.89 5.29 3.50
CA ALA A 100 -20.29 5.07 3.82
C ALA A 100 -21.22 5.31 2.62
N SER A 101 -20.79 6.17 1.67
CA SER A 101 -21.57 6.49 0.47
C SER A 101 -20.60 6.80 -0.70
N PRO A 102 -20.50 5.90 -1.69
CA PRO A 102 -21.04 4.54 -1.72
C PRO A 102 -20.40 3.66 -0.65
N ARG A 103 -21.13 2.65 -0.18
CA ARG A 103 -20.60 1.67 0.78
C ARG A 103 -19.47 0.88 0.15
N GLY A 104 -18.35 0.81 0.87
CA GLY A 104 -17.23 0.05 0.37
C GLY A 104 -15.92 0.35 1.09
N ILE A 105 -14.86 -0.22 0.56
CA ILE A 105 -13.52 -0.09 1.11
C ILE A 105 -12.60 0.40 -0.02
N ASN A 106 -11.88 1.46 0.26
CA ASN A 106 -10.84 1.97 -0.62
C ASN A 106 -9.47 1.52 -0.09
N PHE A 107 -8.73 0.82 -0.94
CA PHE A 107 -7.32 0.51 -0.69
C PHE A 107 -6.44 1.46 -1.48
N ALA A 108 -5.53 2.15 -0.80
CA ALA A 108 -4.65 3.12 -1.41
C ALA A 108 -3.19 2.86 -1.05
N VAL A 109 -2.30 2.99 -2.05
CA VAL A 109 -0.86 2.80 -1.89
C VAL A 109 -0.10 3.69 -2.86
N THR A 110 1.07 4.16 -2.47
CA THR A 110 1.94 4.91 -3.39
C THR A 110 3.11 4.01 -3.80
N LEU A 111 3.23 3.76 -5.09
CA LEU A 111 4.34 3.02 -5.69
C LEU A 111 5.35 3.99 -6.28
N VAL A 112 6.62 3.64 -6.18
CA VAL A 112 7.74 4.36 -6.79
C VAL A 112 8.34 3.45 -7.85
N VAL A 113 8.45 3.95 -9.07
CA VAL A 113 9.16 3.32 -10.17
C VAL A 113 10.54 3.98 -10.26
N SER A 114 11.58 3.23 -9.93
CA SER A 114 12.97 3.67 -9.99
C SER A 114 13.67 2.96 -11.14
N PHE A 115 14.25 3.74 -12.04
CA PHE A 115 14.91 3.21 -13.23
C PHE A 115 16.32 2.67 -12.96
N HIS A 116 16.93 3.06 -11.84
CA HIS A 116 18.28 2.62 -11.50
C HIS A 116 18.26 1.24 -10.81
N PRO A 117 18.98 0.22 -11.31
CA PRO A 117 18.94 -1.14 -10.76
C PRO A 117 19.43 -1.23 -9.32
N ALA A 118 20.40 -0.40 -8.93
CA ALA A 118 20.89 -0.32 -7.54
C ALA A 118 19.97 0.46 -6.59
N GLY A 119 18.79 0.94 -7.04
CA GLY A 119 17.80 1.59 -6.21
C GLY A 119 18.09 3.05 -5.83
N PHE A 120 19.02 3.71 -6.53
CA PHE A 120 19.19 5.16 -6.39
C PHE A 120 18.02 5.89 -7.04
N ILE A 121 17.55 6.96 -6.40
CA ILE A 121 16.51 7.81 -6.94
C ILE A 121 17.13 8.75 -7.97
N THR A 122 16.55 8.76 -9.18
CA THR A 122 16.99 9.58 -10.31
C THR A 122 15.92 10.58 -10.70
N LYS A 123 16.26 11.54 -11.57
CA LYS A 123 15.33 12.53 -12.08
C LYS A 123 14.15 11.92 -12.86
N ASN A 124 14.36 10.76 -13.47
CA ASN A 124 13.36 10.08 -14.30
C ASN A 124 12.39 9.22 -13.47
N ASP A 125 12.69 8.99 -12.19
CA ASP A 125 11.85 8.19 -11.31
C ASP A 125 10.49 8.85 -11.10
N LYS A 126 9.46 8.05 -11.01
CA LYS A 126 8.07 8.49 -10.87
C LYS A 126 7.40 7.80 -9.70
N ALA A 127 6.52 8.53 -9.02
CA ALA A 127 5.66 7.99 -7.99
C ALA A 127 4.20 8.03 -8.45
N PHE A 128 3.48 6.93 -8.25
CA PHE A 128 2.08 6.78 -8.62
C PHE A 128 1.27 6.44 -7.38
N HIS A 129 0.19 7.16 -7.17
CA HIS A 129 -0.77 6.87 -6.13
C HIS A 129 -1.87 5.99 -6.72
N LEU A 130 -1.94 4.75 -6.27
CA LEU A 130 -2.94 3.77 -6.67
C LEU A 130 -4.07 3.80 -5.67
N SER A 131 -5.30 3.72 -6.16
CA SER A 131 -6.51 3.66 -5.35
C SER A 131 -7.49 2.67 -5.98
N CYS A 132 -7.86 1.64 -5.22
CA CYS A 132 -8.82 0.62 -5.64
C CYS A 132 -10.00 0.62 -4.69
N PHE A 133 -11.18 0.89 -5.23
CA PHE A 133 -12.41 0.91 -4.46
C PHE A 133 -13.20 -0.38 -4.68
N TYR A 134 -13.52 -1.06 -3.57
CA TYR A 134 -14.29 -2.29 -3.54
C TYR A 134 -15.65 -1.99 -2.92
N THR A 135 -16.70 -2.12 -3.71
CA THR A 135 -18.09 -1.93 -3.24
C THR A 135 -18.51 -3.10 -2.39
N GLU A 136 -19.18 -2.82 -1.29
CA GLU A 136 -19.87 -3.84 -0.51
C GLU A 136 -21.16 -4.23 -1.26
N PRO A 137 -21.35 -5.52 -1.64
CA PRO A 137 -22.57 -5.94 -2.32
C PRO A 137 -23.76 -5.75 -1.39
N GLU A 138 -24.78 -5.08 -1.87
CA GLU A 138 -26.09 -5.09 -1.22
C GLU A 138 -26.79 -6.40 -1.57
N GLU A 139 -26.71 -7.38 -0.69
CA GLU A 139 -27.54 -8.57 -0.78
C GLU A 139 -28.95 -8.21 -0.28
N ILE A 140 -29.87 -8.00 -1.20
CA ILE A 140 -31.30 -7.97 -0.89
C ILE A 140 -31.74 -9.43 -0.74
N VAL A 141 -31.72 -9.94 0.49
CA VAL A 141 -32.27 -11.25 0.80
C VAL A 141 -33.83 -11.12 0.80
N THR A 142 -34.44 -11.35 -0.34
CA THR A 142 -35.88 -11.52 -0.42
C THR A 142 -36.23 -12.98 -0.16
N SER A 143 -36.57 -13.33 1.07
CA SER A 143 -37.25 -14.60 1.38
C SER A 143 -38.74 -14.34 1.35
N SER A 144 -39.44 -14.84 0.33
CA SER A 144 -40.88 -14.88 0.32
C SER A 144 -41.35 -16.07 1.17
N PHE A 145 -41.68 -15.81 2.42
CA PHE A 145 -42.48 -16.74 3.22
C PHE A 145 -43.95 -16.30 3.11
N GLU A 146 -44.77 -17.11 2.50
CA GLU A 146 -46.22 -17.01 2.68
C GLU A 146 -46.58 -17.54 4.06
N VAL A 147 -46.68 -16.64 5.05
CA VAL A 147 -47.26 -16.94 6.35
C VAL A 147 -48.51 -16.08 6.49
N SER A 148 -49.63 -16.72 6.81
CA SER A 148 -50.92 -16.07 7.07
C SER A 148 -50.78 -14.81 7.91
N HIS A 149 -51.49 -13.77 7.51
CA HIS A 149 -51.65 -12.43 8.05
C HIS A 149 -51.38 -12.25 9.55
N LEU A 150 -50.10 -12.18 9.90
CA LEU A 150 -49.64 -11.53 11.10
C LEU A 150 -49.17 -10.13 10.69
N LEU A 151 -49.80 -9.11 11.24
CA LEU A 151 -49.36 -7.73 11.06
C LEU A 151 -47.91 -7.62 11.55
N PRO A 152 -46.95 -7.26 10.67
CA PRO A 152 -45.56 -7.08 11.11
C PRO A 152 -45.51 -5.88 12.07
N GLN A 153 -45.03 -6.13 13.29
CA GLN A 153 -44.64 -5.08 14.19
C GLN A 153 -43.21 -4.68 13.79
N GLU A 154 -43.07 -3.48 13.25
CA GLU A 154 -41.74 -2.92 12.96
C GLU A 154 -40.97 -2.71 14.27
N LEU A 155 -39.98 -3.54 14.53
CA LEU A 155 -38.97 -3.34 15.52
C LEU A 155 -37.75 -2.71 14.80
N SER A 156 -37.70 -1.39 14.78
CA SER A 156 -36.51 -0.66 14.34
C SER A 156 -35.61 -0.43 15.53
N ASP A 157 -34.52 -1.15 15.62
CA ASP A 157 -33.43 -0.84 16.55
C ASP A 157 -32.42 0.06 15.81
N GLN A 158 -32.35 1.31 16.24
CA GLN A 158 -31.32 2.23 15.77
C GLN A 158 -30.09 2.00 16.64
N MET A 159 -29.06 1.39 16.06
CA MET A 159 -27.76 1.28 16.66
C MET A 159 -27.22 2.70 16.93
N SER A 160 -27.23 3.13 18.18
CA SER A 160 -26.68 4.41 18.57
C SER A 160 -25.15 4.34 18.53
N LEU A 161 -24.54 5.28 17.80
CA LEU A 161 -23.10 5.41 17.78
C LEU A 161 -22.58 5.72 19.20
N PRO A 162 -21.45 5.11 19.62
CA PRO A 162 -20.84 5.40 20.91
C PRO A 162 -20.38 6.85 20.96
N SER A 163 -20.55 7.48 22.11
CA SER A 163 -19.99 8.80 22.39
C SER A 163 -18.61 8.62 23.01
N CYS A 164 -17.60 9.22 22.40
CA CYS A 164 -16.23 9.19 22.90
C CYS A 164 -15.81 10.58 23.37
N ARG A 165 -15.10 10.66 24.50
CA ARG A 165 -14.47 11.88 24.99
C ARG A 165 -13.01 11.65 25.31
N TYR A 166 -12.25 12.71 25.20
CA TYR A 166 -10.84 12.77 25.54
C TYR A 166 -10.65 13.66 26.75
N SER A 167 -9.77 13.26 27.67
CA SER A 167 -9.39 14.03 28.86
C SER A 167 -7.92 13.79 29.21
N VAL A 168 -7.34 14.74 29.95
CA VAL A 168 -5.97 14.63 30.46
C VAL A 168 -6.03 14.64 31.98
N HIS A 169 -5.28 13.74 32.61
CA HIS A 169 -5.27 13.55 34.07
C HIS A 169 -3.85 13.65 34.63
N SER A 170 -3.69 14.03 35.90
CA SER A 170 -2.39 14.29 36.53
C SER A 170 -1.72 13.06 37.15
N THR A 171 -2.48 12.12 37.71
CA THR A 171 -1.91 11.05 38.56
C THR A 171 -2.28 9.64 38.15
N GLY A 172 -2.97 9.46 37.01
CA GLY A 172 -3.43 8.17 36.49
C GLY A 172 -4.67 8.35 35.64
N TRP A 173 -5.20 7.26 35.14
CA TRP A 173 -6.36 7.27 34.24
C TRP A 173 -7.66 7.74 34.94
N ASP A 174 -7.74 7.61 36.26
CA ASP A 174 -8.84 8.03 37.13
C ASP A 174 -8.51 9.25 38.01
N GLY A 175 -7.33 9.86 37.83
CA GLY A 175 -6.88 11.03 38.56
C GLY A 175 -7.68 12.31 38.25
N PRO A 176 -7.40 13.42 38.95
CA PRO A 176 -8.06 14.68 38.66
C PRO A 176 -7.76 15.20 37.26
N LEU A 177 -8.79 15.83 36.67
CA LEU A 177 -8.66 16.47 35.33
C LEU A 177 -7.62 17.58 35.40
N LEU A 178 -6.75 17.58 34.37
CA LEU A 178 -5.67 18.55 34.21
C LEU A 178 -6.04 19.55 33.11
N SER A 179 -6.07 20.84 33.42
CA SER A 179 -6.31 21.91 32.45
C SER A 179 -5.02 22.55 31.93
N TRP A 180 -3.92 22.39 32.65
CA TRP A 180 -2.60 22.90 32.28
C TRP A 180 -1.49 22.03 32.89
N ALA A 181 -0.33 21.96 32.26
CA ALA A 181 0.87 21.26 32.74
C ALA A 181 2.11 22.01 32.31
N ASN A 182 3.21 21.87 33.05
CA ASN A 182 4.50 22.37 32.64
C ASN A 182 5.21 21.36 31.71
N VAL A 183 6.15 21.87 30.89
CA VAL A 183 6.98 21.01 30.09
C VAL A 183 7.87 20.15 31.00
N GLY A 184 7.75 18.82 30.87
CA GLY A 184 8.43 17.84 31.70
C GLY A 184 7.53 17.14 32.73
N ASP A 185 6.32 17.63 32.94
CA ASP A 185 5.33 16.96 33.81
C ASP A 185 4.80 15.69 33.12
N THR A 186 4.64 14.63 33.93
CA THR A 186 4.00 13.39 33.43
C THR A 186 2.49 13.56 33.49
N VAL A 187 1.83 13.38 32.33
CA VAL A 187 0.38 13.47 32.20
C VAL A 187 -0.18 12.18 31.58
N PHE A 188 -1.44 11.89 31.88
CA PHE A 188 -2.13 10.70 31.38
C PHE A 188 -3.25 11.14 30.43
N HIS A 189 -3.16 10.66 29.19
CA HIS A 189 -4.17 10.88 28.16
C HIS A 189 -5.21 9.77 28.24
N VAL A 190 -6.47 10.11 28.44
CA VAL A 190 -7.56 9.15 28.60
C VAL A 190 -8.61 9.37 27.52
N TRP A 191 -8.93 8.31 26.79
CA TRP A 191 -10.03 8.26 25.82
C TRP A 191 -11.09 7.31 26.37
N GLU A 192 -12.26 7.83 26.64
CA GLU A 192 -13.39 7.07 27.17
C GLU A 192 -14.52 7.07 26.15
N CYS A 193 -14.94 5.88 25.70
CA CYS A 193 -16.09 5.71 24.84
C CYS A 193 -17.21 4.99 25.58
N ARG A 194 -18.44 5.47 25.45
CA ARG A 194 -19.65 4.87 26.06
C ARG A 194 -20.70 4.62 24.98
N GLY A 195 -21.28 3.43 24.98
CA GLY A 195 -22.35 3.05 24.07
C GLY A 195 -22.78 1.60 24.29
N PRO A 196 -23.95 1.22 23.77
CA PRO A 196 -24.53 -0.11 24.00
C PRO A 196 -23.74 -1.26 23.34
N GLU A 197 -23.03 -0.99 22.23
CA GLU A 197 -22.35 -2.00 21.40
C GLU A 197 -20.80 -1.95 21.53
N MET A 198 -20.29 -1.63 22.72
CA MET A 198 -18.85 -1.44 22.97
C MET A 198 -18.00 -2.68 22.64
N GLY A 199 -18.57 -3.90 22.71
CA GLY A 199 -17.84 -5.14 22.42
C GLY A 199 -17.46 -5.32 20.95
N MET A 200 -18.16 -4.65 20.04
CA MET A 200 -17.93 -4.75 18.57
C MET A 200 -17.05 -3.63 18.00
N LEU A 201 -16.76 -2.62 18.80
CA LEU A 201 -16.01 -1.44 18.36
C LEU A 201 -14.60 -1.44 18.91
N LYS A 202 -13.63 -1.00 18.10
CA LYS A 202 -12.23 -0.81 18.48
C LYS A 202 -11.83 0.63 18.29
N LEU A 203 -11.23 1.22 19.34
CA LEU A 203 -10.62 2.54 19.27
C LEU A 203 -9.18 2.42 18.74
N PHE A 204 -8.87 3.15 17.67
CA PHE A 204 -7.54 3.24 17.11
C PHE A 204 -6.99 4.65 17.32
N LEU A 205 -5.84 4.75 17.98
CA LEU A 205 -5.11 6.01 18.18
C LEU A 205 -3.96 6.07 17.18
N TYR A 206 -3.91 7.15 16.42
CA TYR A 206 -2.83 7.41 15.47
C TYR A 206 -1.96 8.54 16.00
N ARG A 207 -0.64 8.32 15.97
CA ARG A 207 0.33 9.37 16.23
C ARG A 207 0.64 10.06 14.89
N THR A 208 0.37 11.34 14.80
CA THR A 208 0.74 12.22 13.68
C THR A 208 2.16 12.73 13.86
#